data_742c901322916e76c02acb4fd19a5303
#
_entry.id   742c901322916e76c02acb4fd19a5303
#
_cell.length_a   1.000
_cell.length_b   1.000
_cell.length_c   1.000
_cell.angle_alpha   90.00
_cell.angle_beta   90.00
_cell.angle_gamma   90.00
#
_symmetry.space_group_name_H-M   'P 1'
#
loop_
_entity.id
_entity.type
_entity.pdbx_description
1 polymer ?
#
loop_
_entity_poly.entity_id
_entity_poly.type
_entity_poly.pdbx_seq_one_letter_code
_entity_poly.pdbx_strand_id
1 'polypeptide(L)'
;MLEGLQERLARVTKTLRGEGHLTEFHIDTALREIRLALLEADVSVEVVSGFIERVRERAVGKEVLSSVTPAQMVTKIVHEELVSLLGGETTDLNFKGRPAVIMLVGLQGSGKTTTAAKIARWIKERKGLFPLLVPADTSRPAAREQLLILGEKASIPTVDTRDMDDPE
;
A
#
# COMPACT_ATOMS: atom_id res chain seq x y z
N MET A 1 9.32 -8.59 0.22
CA MET A 1 7.94 -8.99 0.55
C MET A 1 6.95 -8.58 -0.55
N LEU A 2 6.76 -7.29 -0.84
CA LEU A 2 5.84 -6.82 -1.92
C LEU A 2 6.25 -7.25 -3.32
N GLU A 3 7.55 -7.35 -3.62
CA GLU A 3 8.07 -7.81 -4.91
C GLU A 3 7.61 -9.24 -5.24
N GLY A 4 7.68 -10.16 -4.27
CA GLY A 4 7.23 -11.54 -4.44
C GLY A 4 5.72 -11.64 -4.71
N LEU A 5 4.89 -10.84 -4.01
CA LEU A 5 3.46 -10.76 -4.27
C LEU A 5 3.18 -10.22 -5.69
N GLN A 6 3.87 -9.14 -6.08
CA GLN A 6 3.72 -8.53 -7.41
C GLN A 6 4.09 -9.51 -8.52
N GLU A 7 5.20 -10.23 -8.39
CA GLU A 7 5.65 -11.22 -9.37
C GLU A 7 4.63 -12.37 -9.51
N ARG A 8 4.07 -12.86 -8.40
CA ARG A 8 3.06 -13.93 -8.43
C ARG A 8 1.77 -13.47 -9.08
N LEU A 9 1.27 -12.29 -8.73
CA LEU A 9 0.07 -11.71 -9.35
C LEU A 9 0.28 -11.49 -10.86
N ALA A 10 1.45 -11.03 -11.27
CA ALA A 10 1.79 -10.87 -12.68
C ALA A 10 1.85 -12.23 -13.42
N ARG A 11 2.35 -13.27 -12.76
CA ARG A 11 2.39 -14.64 -13.31
C ARG A 11 0.98 -15.18 -13.52
N VAL A 12 0.10 -15.07 -12.51
CA VAL A 12 -1.30 -15.49 -12.62
C VAL A 12 -2.01 -14.79 -13.77
N THR A 13 -1.83 -13.48 -13.88
CA THR A 13 -2.40 -12.70 -15.00
C THR A 13 -1.90 -13.18 -16.35
N LYS A 14 -0.60 -13.49 -16.47
CA LYS A 14 0.00 -14.01 -17.69
C LYS A 14 -0.55 -15.39 -18.06
N THR A 15 -0.71 -16.29 -17.09
CA THR A 15 -1.29 -17.62 -17.30
C THR A 15 -2.72 -17.51 -17.81
N LEU A 16 -3.56 -16.69 -17.19
CA LEU A 16 -4.94 -16.47 -17.65
C LEU A 16 -5.02 -15.92 -19.07
N ARG A 17 -4.09 -15.03 -19.46
CA ARG A 17 -4.04 -14.46 -20.83
C ARG A 17 -3.66 -15.49 -21.90
N GLY A 18 -2.96 -16.55 -21.54
CA GLY A 18 -2.57 -17.62 -22.44
C GLY A 18 -3.72 -18.56 -22.80
N GLU A 19 -4.82 -18.54 -22.07
CA GLU A 19 -5.98 -19.40 -22.30
C GLU A 19 -6.98 -18.72 -23.24
N GLY A 20 -7.27 -19.35 -24.37
CA GLY A 20 -8.22 -18.83 -25.35
C GLY A 20 -9.66 -18.80 -24.83
N HIS A 21 -10.00 -19.72 -23.93
CA HIS A 21 -11.27 -19.79 -23.22
C HIS A 21 -11.03 -20.03 -21.75
N LEU A 22 -11.58 -19.16 -20.88
CA LEU A 22 -11.56 -19.36 -19.44
C LEU A 22 -12.74 -20.21 -19.00
N THR A 23 -12.44 -21.21 -18.16
CA THR A 23 -13.42 -22.04 -17.46
C THR A 23 -13.36 -21.71 -15.95
N GLU A 24 -14.38 -22.13 -15.20
CA GLU A 24 -14.33 -22.03 -13.73
C GLU A 24 -13.08 -22.69 -13.13
N PHE A 25 -12.62 -23.79 -13.72
CA PHE A 25 -11.40 -24.47 -13.28
C PHE A 25 -10.16 -23.57 -13.40
N HIS A 26 -10.02 -22.83 -14.50
CA HIS A 26 -8.91 -21.88 -14.69
C HIS A 26 -8.98 -20.75 -13.67
N ILE A 27 -10.17 -20.24 -13.38
CA ILE A 27 -10.40 -19.20 -12.37
C ILE A 27 -10.05 -19.73 -10.99
N ASP A 28 -10.56 -20.90 -10.58
CA ASP A 28 -10.29 -21.49 -9.28
C ASP A 28 -8.79 -21.81 -9.09
N THR A 29 -8.09 -22.20 -10.15
CA THR A 29 -6.64 -22.42 -10.12
C THR A 29 -5.90 -21.11 -9.90
N ALA A 30 -6.26 -20.05 -10.63
CA ALA A 30 -5.69 -18.72 -10.48
C ALA A 30 -5.93 -18.14 -9.07
N LEU A 31 -7.14 -18.33 -8.53
CA LEU A 31 -7.49 -17.87 -7.19
C LEU A 31 -6.72 -18.60 -6.09
N ARG A 32 -6.39 -19.88 -6.27
CA ARG A 32 -5.51 -20.61 -5.34
C ARG A 32 -4.11 -20.00 -5.31
N GLU A 33 -3.53 -19.67 -6.44
CA GLU A 33 -2.22 -19.01 -6.52
C GLU A 33 -2.24 -17.64 -5.87
N ILE A 34 -3.29 -16.83 -6.10
CA ILE A 34 -3.48 -15.52 -5.46
C ILE A 34 -3.61 -15.68 -3.94
N ARG A 35 -4.39 -16.67 -3.48
CA ARG A 35 -4.53 -17.00 -2.06
C ARG A 35 -3.19 -17.28 -1.40
N LEU A 36 -2.39 -18.15 -1.99
CA LEU A 36 -1.06 -18.49 -1.49
C LEU A 36 -0.15 -17.26 -1.45
N ALA A 37 -0.16 -16.44 -2.51
CA ALA A 37 0.64 -15.23 -2.58
C ALA A 37 0.29 -14.22 -1.47
N LEU A 38 -0.99 -14.05 -1.16
CA LEU A 38 -1.44 -13.15 -0.09
C LEU A 38 -1.08 -13.70 1.31
N LEU A 39 -1.23 -15.01 1.54
CA LEU A 39 -0.84 -15.64 2.81
C LEU A 39 0.67 -15.55 3.06
N GLU A 40 1.50 -15.76 2.04
CA GLU A 40 2.95 -15.60 2.12
C GLU A 40 3.39 -14.13 2.32
N ALA A 41 2.52 -13.18 1.98
CA ALA A 41 2.70 -11.76 2.28
C ALA A 41 2.15 -11.35 3.65
N ASP A 42 1.91 -12.33 4.55
CA ASP A 42 1.40 -12.15 5.92
C ASP A 42 0.01 -11.52 6.02
N VAL A 43 -0.82 -11.62 4.96
CA VAL A 43 -2.22 -11.21 5.04
C VAL A 43 -3.02 -12.25 5.84
N SER A 44 -3.88 -11.81 6.75
CA SER A 44 -4.65 -12.72 7.60
C SER A 44 -5.57 -13.65 6.79
N VAL A 45 -5.73 -14.88 7.27
CA VAL A 45 -6.54 -15.92 6.61
C VAL A 45 -7.99 -15.48 6.39
N GLU A 46 -8.56 -14.75 7.35
CA GLU A 46 -9.92 -14.23 7.27
C GLU A 46 -10.07 -13.22 6.11
N VAL A 47 -9.16 -12.25 6.02
CA VAL A 47 -9.13 -11.24 4.96
C VAL A 47 -8.95 -11.90 3.59
N VAL A 48 -7.99 -12.85 3.48
CA VAL A 48 -7.74 -13.59 2.24
C VAL A 48 -8.97 -14.39 1.82
N SER A 49 -9.62 -15.07 2.75
CA SER A 49 -10.80 -15.90 2.42
C SER A 49 -11.96 -15.04 1.89
N GLY A 50 -12.29 -13.95 2.56
CA GLY A 50 -13.33 -13.03 2.09
C GLY A 50 -12.99 -12.37 0.73
N PHE A 51 -11.72 -12.03 0.50
CA PHE A 51 -11.27 -11.52 -0.78
C PHE A 51 -11.45 -12.54 -1.91
N ILE A 52 -10.98 -13.78 -1.71
CA ILE A 52 -11.08 -14.86 -2.72
C ILE A 52 -12.54 -15.16 -3.06
N GLU A 53 -13.43 -15.20 -2.06
CA GLU A 53 -14.85 -15.43 -2.26
C GLU A 53 -15.49 -14.35 -3.15
N ARG A 54 -15.28 -13.07 -2.83
CA ARG A 54 -15.79 -11.96 -3.64
C ARG A 54 -15.26 -11.96 -5.07
N VAL A 55 -13.95 -12.20 -5.24
CA VAL A 55 -13.37 -12.30 -6.60
C VAL A 55 -13.98 -13.47 -7.36
N ARG A 56 -14.14 -14.63 -6.71
CA ARG A 56 -14.73 -15.82 -7.34
C ARG A 56 -16.15 -15.59 -7.82
N GLU A 57 -17.02 -15.06 -6.97
CA GLU A 57 -18.41 -14.75 -7.31
C GLU A 57 -18.52 -13.88 -8.56
N ARG A 58 -17.68 -12.85 -8.67
CA ARG A 58 -17.64 -11.94 -9.80
C ARG A 58 -17.01 -12.56 -11.05
N ALA A 59 -15.94 -13.35 -10.88
CA ALA A 59 -15.16 -13.90 -11.99
C ALA A 59 -15.84 -15.08 -12.69
N VAL A 60 -16.66 -15.86 -11.98
CA VAL A 60 -17.41 -17.02 -12.54
C VAL A 60 -18.70 -16.60 -13.23
N GLY A 61 -19.07 -15.31 -13.20
CA GLY A 61 -20.27 -14.79 -13.87
C GLY A 61 -20.27 -15.06 -15.40
N LYS A 62 -21.45 -15.33 -15.96
CA LYS A 62 -21.60 -15.61 -17.40
C LYS A 62 -21.01 -14.53 -18.30
N GLU A 63 -21.10 -13.26 -17.89
CA GLU A 63 -20.54 -12.11 -18.64
C GLU A 63 -19.01 -12.21 -18.78
N VAL A 64 -18.33 -12.70 -17.77
CA VAL A 64 -16.87 -12.88 -17.78
C VAL A 64 -16.47 -14.04 -18.66
N LEU A 65 -17.10 -15.20 -18.46
CA LEU A 65 -16.78 -16.44 -19.19
C LEU A 65 -17.10 -16.36 -20.68
N SER A 66 -18.13 -15.60 -21.07
CA SER A 66 -18.52 -15.39 -22.46
C SER A 66 -17.86 -14.18 -23.13
N SER A 67 -17.02 -13.44 -22.40
CA SER A 67 -16.33 -12.26 -22.91
C SER A 67 -15.29 -12.61 -23.96
N VAL A 68 -15.03 -11.70 -24.89
CA VAL A 68 -13.92 -11.79 -25.86
C VAL A 68 -12.57 -11.59 -25.16
N THR A 69 -12.54 -11.01 -23.95
CA THR A 69 -11.33 -10.75 -23.15
C THR A 69 -11.50 -11.19 -21.69
N PRO A 70 -11.81 -12.48 -21.42
CA PRO A 70 -12.16 -12.94 -20.09
C PRO A 70 -10.99 -12.76 -19.08
N ALA A 71 -9.76 -13.00 -19.50
CA ALA A 71 -8.57 -12.82 -18.67
C ALA A 71 -8.38 -11.35 -18.19
N GLN A 72 -8.70 -10.39 -19.08
CA GLN A 72 -8.63 -8.97 -18.71
C GLN A 72 -9.75 -8.61 -17.70
N MET A 73 -10.94 -9.18 -17.88
CA MET A 73 -12.05 -8.97 -16.94
C MET A 73 -11.72 -9.53 -15.55
N VAL A 74 -11.19 -10.76 -15.48
CA VAL A 74 -10.74 -11.34 -14.19
C VAL A 74 -9.64 -10.48 -13.55
N THR A 75 -8.66 -10.03 -14.33
CA THR A 75 -7.61 -9.13 -13.83
C THR A 75 -8.19 -7.83 -13.28
N LYS A 76 -9.17 -7.24 -13.96
CA LYS A 76 -9.86 -6.04 -13.51
C LYS A 76 -10.61 -6.29 -12.21
N ILE A 77 -11.34 -7.39 -12.10
CA ILE A 77 -12.06 -7.78 -10.88
C ILE A 77 -11.10 -7.91 -9.69
N VAL A 78 -9.97 -8.63 -9.86
CA VAL A 78 -8.94 -8.77 -8.84
C VAL A 78 -8.40 -7.41 -8.41
N HIS A 79 -8.12 -6.52 -9.36
CA HIS A 79 -7.64 -5.16 -9.07
C HIS A 79 -8.67 -4.36 -8.28
N GLU A 80 -9.94 -4.35 -8.70
CA GLU A 80 -11.02 -3.62 -8.02
C GLU A 80 -11.23 -4.11 -6.58
N GLU A 81 -11.20 -5.44 -6.37
CA GLU A 81 -11.32 -6.03 -5.04
C GLU A 81 -10.10 -5.72 -4.15
N LEU A 82 -8.87 -5.66 -4.71
CA LEU A 82 -7.69 -5.22 -3.97
C LEU A 82 -7.80 -3.74 -3.58
N VAL A 83 -8.25 -2.88 -4.49
CA VAL A 83 -8.49 -1.46 -4.19
C VAL A 83 -9.53 -1.31 -3.09
N SER A 84 -10.64 -2.03 -3.17
CA SER A 84 -11.68 -2.04 -2.14
C SER A 84 -11.15 -2.51 -0.79
N LEU A 85 -10.34 -3.57 -0.78
CA LEU A 85 -9.70 -4.11 0.44
C LEU A 85 -8.76 -3.09 1.11
N LEU A 86 -8.08 -2.26 0.31
CA LEU A 86 -7.19 -1.20 0.79
C LEU A 86 -7.91 0.10 1.18
N GLY A 87 -9.25 0.12 1.17
CA GLY A 87 -10.06 1.26 1.61
C GLY A 87 -10.80 1.99 0.48
N GLY A 88 -10.64 1.58 -0.78
CA GLY A 88 -11.37 2.12 -1.93
C GLY A 88 -10.95 3.51 -2.33
N GLU A 89 -11.61 4.53 -1.82
CA GLU A 89 -11.36 5.93 -2.18
C GLU A 89 -10.20 6.56 -1.40
N THR A 90 -9.52 7.50 -2.06
CA THR A 90 -8.48 8.31 -1.41
C THR A 90 -9.11 9.27 -0.40
N THR A 91 -8.70 9.19 0.85
CA THR A 91 -9.11 10.13 1.92
C THR A 91 -8.03 11.17 2.15
N ASP A 92 -8.43 12.41 2.35
CA ASP A 92 -7.53 13.49 2.76
C ASP A 92 -7.03 13.30 4.20
N LEU A 93 -5.83 13.81 4.48
CA LEU A 93 -5.31 13.84 5.84
C LEU A 93 -6.15 14.77 6.73
N ASN A 94 -6.37 14.35 7.97
CA ASN A 94 -7.12 15.13 8.95
C ASN A 94 -6.22 16.12 9.72
N PHE A 95 -6.46 17.41 9.55
CA PHE A 95 -5.70 18.50 10.19
C PHE A 95 -6.48 19.20 11.31
N LYS A 96 -7.44 18.54 11.95
CA LYS A 96 -8.31 19.16 12.98
C LYS A 96 -7.64 19.45 14.32
N GLY A 97 -6.45 18.96 14.58
CA GLY A 97 -5.71 19.23 15.83
C GLY A 97 -5.05 20.62 15.85
N ARG A 98 -4.70 21.11 17.04
CA ARG A 98 -3.90 22.35 17.24
C ARG A 98 -2.80 22.09 18.29
N PRO A 99 -1.63 21.61 17.90
CA PRO A 99 -1.24 21.22 16.54
C PRO A 99 -1.91 19.93 16.07
N ALA A 100 -2.08 19.78 14.75
CA ALA A 100 -2.42 18.50 14.16
C ALA A 100 -1.15 17.62 14.12
N VAL A 101 -1.18 16.47 14.78
CA VAL A 101 -0.01 15.57 14.85
C VAL A 101 -0.22 14.37 13.94
N ILE A 102 0.77 14.09 13.10
CA ILE A 102 0.82 12.91 12.22
C ILE A 102 2.04 12.10 12.60
N MET A 103 1.84 10.88 13.13
CA MET A 103 2.91 9.97 13.50
C MET A 103 3.06 8.87 12.45
N LEU A 104 4.28 8.71 11.89
CA LEU A 104 4.62 7.65 10.96
C LEU A 104 5.25 6.48 11.72
N VAL A 105 4.58 5.34 11.69
CA VAL A 105 5.02 4.10 12.33
C VAL A 105 5.32 3.01 11.28
N GLY A 106 6.18 2.08 11.62
CA GLY A 106 6.50 0.94 10.74
C GLY A 106 7.88 0.35 11.00
N LEU A 107 8.20 -0.74 10.35
CA LEU A 107 9.46 -1.46 10.47
C LEU A 107 10.64 -0.64 9.94
N GLN A 108 11.87 -1.04 10.32
CA GLN A 108 13.09 -0.45 9.78
C GLN A 108 13.13 -0.60 8.25
N GLY A 109 13.59 0.44 7.55
CA GLY A 109 13.65 0.42 6.07
C GLY A 109 12.30 0.62 5.35
N SER A 110 11.17 0.74 6.06
CA SER A 110 9.84 0.95 5.44
C SER A 110 9.62 2.34 4.82
N GLY A 111 10.62 3.22 4.89
CA GLY A 111 10.57 4.54 4.25
C GLY A 111 9.92 5.65 5.08
N LYS A 112 9.71 5.47 6.40
CA LYS A 112 9.08 6.47 7.28
C LYS A 112 9.69 7.86 7.17
N THR A 113 11.01 7.97 7.33
CA THR A 113 11.76 9.24 7.29
C THR A 113 11.57 9.96 5.95
N THR A 114 11.70 9.23 4.85
CA THR A 114 11.51 9.80 3.51
C THR A 114 10.06 10.19 3.27
N THR A 115 9.10 9.41 3.76
CA THR A 115 7.67 9.69 3.64
C THR A 115 7.27 10.90 4.47
N ALA A 116 7.84 11.08 5.67
CA ALA A 116 7.61 12.26 6.50
C ALA A 116 7.96 13.56 5.75
N ALA A 117 9.16 13.60 5.15
CA ALA A 117 9.59 14.77 4.37
C ALA A 117 8.72 15.02 3.14
N LYS A 118 8.30 13.96 2.43
CA LYS A 118 7.39 14.06 1.26
C LYS A 118 6.00 14.56 1.66
N ILE A 119 5.43 14.04 2.74
CA ILE A 119 4.12 14.49 3.25
C ILE A 119 4.21 15.96 3.70
N ALA A 120 5.25 16.34 4.45
CA ALA A 120 5.43 17.71 4.89
C ALA A 120 5.55 18.68 3.69
N ARG A 121 6.33 18.32 2.67
CA ARG A 121 6.41 19.12 1.44
C ARG A 121 5.05 19.23 0.75
N TRP A 122 4.31 18.11 0.60
CA TRP A 122 2.98 18.11 0.01
C TRP A 122 1.99 18.99 0.79
N ILE A 123 2.01 18.92 2.14
CA ILE A 123 1.20 19.77 3.02
C ILE A 123 1.49 21.24 2.77
N LYS A 124 2.77 21.62 2.72
CA LYS A 124 3.19 23.00 2.47
C LYS A 124 2.74 23.49 1.10
N GLU A 125 3.00 22.70 0.03
CA GLU A 125 2.75 23.10 -1.34
C GLU A 125 1.26 23.03 -1.73
N ARG A 126 0.52 22.05 -1.23
CA ARG A 126 -0.87 21.78 -1.65
C ARG A 126 -1.94 22.27 -0.70
N LYS A 127 -1.63 22.33 0.59
CA LYS A 127 -2.60 22.77 1.61
C LYS A 127 -2.27 24.17 2.16
N GLY A 128 -1.11 24.73 1.85
CA GLY A 128 -0.67 26.03 2.35
C GLY A 128 -0.47 26.09 3.87
N LEU A 129 -0.29 24.93 4.51
CA LEU A 129 -0.06 24.82 5.95
C LEU A 129 1.45 24.83 6.27
N PHE A 130 1.79 25.03 7.54
CA PHE A 130 3.15 25.13 8.04
C PHE A 130 3.53 23.85 8.79
N PRO A 131 4.03 22.81 8.13
CA PRO A 131 4.46 21.58 8.78
C PRO A 131 5.77 21.78 9.53
N LEU A 132 5.92 21.05 10.63
CA LEU A 132 7.14 20.90 11.42
C LEU A 132 7.51 19.42 11.44
N LEU A 133 8.75 19.09 11.11
CA LEU A 133 9.26 17.73 11.23
C LEU A 133 9.91 17.52 12.60
N VAL A 134 9.57 16.40 13.26
CA VAL A 134 10.13 16.02 14.55
C VAL A 134 10.74 14.63 14.44
N PRO A 135 12.06 14.48 14.55
CA PRO A 135 12.71 13.18 14.62
C PRO A 135 12.44 12.52 15.98
N ALA A 136 11.57 11.51 16.00
CA ALA A 136 11.24 10.75 17.20
C ALA A 136 11.98 9.41 17.31
N ASP A 137 12.90 9.10 16.39
CA ASP A 137 13.77 7.91 16.45
C ASP A 137 15.03 8.24 17.25
N THR A 138 14.91 8.21 18.57
CA THR A 138 16.00 8.56 19.49
C THR A 138 17.07 7.49 19.58
N SER A 139 16.76 6.23 19.22
CA SER A 139 17.67 5.11 19.25
C SER A 139 18.73 5.12 18.14
N ARG A 140 18.53 5.90 17.07
CA ARG A 140 19.40 5.91 15.89
C ARG A 140 19.80 7.33 15.51
N PRO A 141 21.02 7.79 15.92
CA PRO A 141 21.52 9.14 15.60
C PRO A 141 21.44 9.48 14.10
N ALA A 142 21.81 8.54 13.24
CA ALA A 142 21.77 8.72 11.78
C ALA A 142 20.37 8.98 11.23
N ALA A 143 19.29 8.46 11.87
CA ALA A 143 17.91 8.71 11.45
C ALA A 143 17.48 10.15 11.74
N ARG A 144 17.94 10.72 12.87
CA ARG A 144 17.71 12.12 13.23
C ARG A 144 18.39 13.06 12.23
N GLU A 145 19.68 12.82 11.94
CA GLU A 145 20.45 13.59 10.99
C GLU A 145 19.84 13.51 9.57
N GLN A 146 19.42 12.33 9.15
CA GLN A 146 18.74 12.14 7.86
C GLN A 146 17.48 13.00 7.73
N LEU A 147 16.65 13.09 8.77
CA LEU A 147 15.43 13.90 8.72
C LEU A 147 15.74 15.40 8.70
N LEU A 148 16.78 15.85 9.41
CA LEU A 148 17.28 17.24 9.36
C LEU A 148 17.70 17.62 7.94
N ILE A 149 18.51 16.78 7.28
CA ILE A 149 18.96 17.00 5.90
C ILE A 149 17.77 17.04 4.93
N LEU A 150 16.80 16.14 5.11
CA LEU A 150 15.61 16.11 4.24
C LEU A 150 14.71 17.33 4.47
N GLY A 151 14.57 17.78 5.70
CA GLY A 151 13.83 19.00 6.05
C GLY A 151 14.45 20.23 5.41
N GLU A 152 15.78 20.37 5.50
CA GLU A 152 16.52 21.46 4.86
C GLU A 152 16.32 21.46 3.34
N LYS A 153 16.51 20.32 2.67
CA LYS A 153 16.29 20.18 1.23
C LYS A 153 14.85 20.52 0.79
N ALA A 154 13.88 20.22 1.64
CA ALA A 154 12.47 20.52 1.39
C ALA A 154 12.06 21.95 1.85
N SER A 155 12.97 22.68 2.49
CA SER A 155 12.69 23.96 3.18
C SER A 155 11.54 23.83 4.19
N ILE A 156 11.56 22.76 4.97
CA ILE A 156 10.61 22.46 6.04
C ILE A 156 11.36 22.60 7.38
N PRO A 157 10.84 23.37 8.34
CA PRO A 157 11.40 23.41 9.68
C PRO A 157 11.46 22.02 10.29
N THR A 158 12.59 21.70 10.92
CA THR A 158 12.83 20.40 11.58
C THR A 158 13.40 20.64 12.95
N VAL A 159 12.83 20.01 13.98
CA VAL A 159 13.33 20.11 15.35
C VAL A 159 14.68 19.38 15.45
N ASP A 160 15.67 20.02 16.04
CA ASP A 160 16.93 19.35 16.36
C ASP A 160 16.78 18.59 17.68
N THR A 161 16.77 17.28 17.59
CA THR A 161 16.62 16.38 18.74
C THR A 161 17.91 15.61 19.05
N ARG A 162 19.07 16.08 18.54
CA ARG A 162 20.35 15.35 18.70
C ARG A 162 20.78 15.23 20.15
N ASP A 163 20.46 16.21 20.97
CA ASP A 163 20.80 16.25 22.40
C ASP A 163 19.69 15.69 23.29
N MET A 164 18.64 15.13 22.70
CA MET A 164 17.51 14.53 23.43
C MET A 164 17.64 13.01 23.44
N ASP A 165 17.77 12.43 24.64
CA ASP A 165 17.83 10.97 24.80
C ASP A 165 16.44 10.34 24.97
N ASP A 166 15.45 11.13 25.39
CA ASP A 166 14.08 10.72 25.57
C ASP A 166 13.14 11.50 24.62
N PRO A 167 12.21 10.82 23.91
CA PRO A 167 11.25 11.47 23.02
C PRO A 167 10.07 12.12 23.75
N GLU A 168 9.92 11.98 25.07
CA GLU A 168 8.85 12.61 25.86
C GLU A 168 8.94 14.13 25.98
#